data_d4cae3eccecb1b605f34373d80fdf5ff
#
_entry.id   d4cae3eccecb1b605f34373d80fdf5ff
#
_cell.length_a   1.000
_cell.length_b   1.000
_cell.length_c   1.000
_cell.angle_alpha   90.00
_cell.angle_beta   90.00
_cell.angle_gamma   90.00
#
_symmetry.space_group_name_H-M   'P 1'
#
loop_
_entity.id
_entity.type
_entity.pdbx_description
1 polymer ?
#
loop_
_entity_poly.entity_id
_entity_poly.type
_entity_poly.pdbx_seq_one_letter_code
_entity_poly.pdbx_strand_id
1 'polypeptide(L)'
;MHCHTFYSHDSICSPESLIKSAKRKGLDGVALTDHNTTKGWERAEKAAKENGIMLIKGEEIKIKENGKTIGEILAYFLNKEINPKGKTVGEVIKEIKEQGGMAIIAHPYHWKKPFKKLEEYKHSADGVEVFNARSQSKSGNQRSFEFAIENNLSMTAGSDCHTPFEVGSACIEADVKTIEEFRKAILEKKVKIWGKQTTPLIQVFAGLSKAIHLFVKY
;
A
#
# COMPACT_ATOMS: atom_id res chain seq x y z
N MET A 1 5.06 1.71 -3.40
CA MET A 1 4.85 0.93 -2.15
C MET A 1 3.46 0.30 -2.08
N HIS A 2 2.41 0.87 -2.55
CA HIS A 2 1.01 0.43 -2.46
C HIS A 2 0.56 -0.16 -3.79
N CYS A 3 0.38 -1.48 -3.89
CA CYS A 3 0.06 -2.16 -5.15
C CYS A 3 -0.90 -3.33 -4.92
N HIS A 4 -1.88 -3.46 -5.82
CA HIS A 4 -2.89 -4.49 -5.80
C HIS A 4 -2.80 -5.42 -7.00
N THR A 5 -3.13 -6.69 -6.75
CA THR A 5 -3.29 -7.69 -7.80
C THR A 5 -4.74 -8.17 -7.87
N PHE A 6 -5.07 -9.08 -8.79
CA PHE A 6 -6.43 -9.62 -8.92
C PHE A 6 -6.89 -10.43 -7.68
N TYR A 7 -6.02 -10.65 -6.68
CA TYR A 7 -6.45 -11.14 -5.37
C TYR A 7 -7.22 -10.08 -4.57
N SER A 8 -7.03 -8.80 -4.91
CA SER A 8 -7.95 -7.71 -4.56
C SER A 8 -9.11 -7.68 -5.56
N HIS A 9 -10.34 -7.68 -5.05
CA HIS A 9 -11.57 -7.77 -5.86
C HIS A 9 -11.77 -6.63 -6.88
N ASP A 10 -10.92 -5.61 -6.88
CA ASP A 10 -11.01 -4.40 -7.71
C ASP A 10 -9.76 -4.14 -8.56
N SER A 11 -8.84 -5.11 -8.64
CA SER A 11 -7.65 -5.05 -9.49
C SER A 11 -7.67 -6.14 -10.57
N ILE A 12 -7.15 -5.81 -11.76
CA ILE A 12 -6.92 -6.74 -12.88
C ILE A 12 -5.45 -7.10 -13.07
N CYS A 13 -4.58 -6.55 -12.23
CA CYS A 13 -3.15 -6.76 -12.32
C CYS A 13 -2.79 -8.16 -11.83
N SER A 14 -2.18 -9.02 -12.63
CA SER A 14 -1.63 -10.25 -12.09
C SER A 14 -0.34 -9.97 -11.29
N PRO A 15 0.04 -10.83 -10.31
CA PRO A 15 1.30 -10.68 -9.61
C PRO A 15 2.51 -10.58 -10.57
N GLU A 16 2.52 -11.38 -11.63
CA GLU A 16 3.58 -11.36 -12.65
C GLU A 16 3.58 -10.05 -13.45
N SER A 17 2.40 -9.53 -13.80
CA SER A 17 2.27 -8.25 -14.51
C SER A 17 2.72 -7.08 -13.67
N LEU A 18 2.45 -7.11 -12.36
CA LEU A 18 2.96 -6.13 -11.39
C LEU A 18 4.49 -6.09 -11.44
N ILE A 19 5.14 -7.23 -11.25
CA ILE A 19 6.60 -7.34 -11.22
C ILE A 19 7.22 -6.94 -12.57
N LYS A 20 6.71 -7.44 -13.69
CA LYS A 20 7.18 -7.08 -15.03
C LYS A 20 7.04 -5.58 -15.31
N SER A 21 5.96 -4.96 -14.81
CA SER A 21 5.76 -3.51 -14.96
C SER A 21 6.74 -2.71 -14.11
N ALA A 22 7.02 -3.14 -12.88
CA ALA A 22 8.05 -2.55 -12.05
C ALA A 22 9.42 -2.59 -12.75
N LYS A 23 9.82 -3.76 -13.25
CA LYS A 23 11.08 -3.93 -13.99
C LYS A 23 11.18 -2.99 -15.19
N ARG A 24 10.14 -2.93 -16.03
CA ARG A 24 10.12 -2.05 -17.22
C ARG A 24 10.23 -0.57 -16.87
N LYS A 25 9.77 -0.18 -15.69
CA LYS A 25 9.81 1.21 -15.21
C LYS A 25 11.07 1.53 -14.40
N GLY A 26 12.03 0.60 -14.32
CA GLY A 26 13.30 0.79 -13.64
C GLY A 26 13.19 0.86 -12.13
N LEU A 27 12.15 0.25 -11.54
CA LEU A 27 12.03 0.15 -10.09
C LEU A 27 12.86 -1.04 -9.58
N ASP A 28 13.53 -0.86 -8.44
CA ASP A 28 14.30 -1.91 -7.77
C ASP A 28 13.41 -2.85 -6.97
N GLY A 29 12.24 -2.39 -6.54
CA GLY A 29 11.31 -3.18 -5.75
C GLY A 29 9.88 -2.67 -5.75
N VAL A 30 8.97 -3.52 -5.27
CA VAL A 30 7.55 -3.20 -5.04
C VAL A 30 7.07 -3.79 -3.73
N ALA A 31 6.06 -3.17 -3.13
CA ALA A 31 5.28 -3.80 -2.08
C ALA A 31 3.95 -4.29 -2.65
N LEU A 32 3.63 -5.55 -2.44
CA LEU A 32 2.32 -6.13 -2.76
C LEU A 32 1.44 -6.03 -1.51
N THR A 33 0.31 -5.36 -1.64
CA THR A 33 -0.58 -4.99 -0.53
C THR A 33 -2.04 -5.25 -0.88
N ASP A 34 -2.38 -6.47 -1.29
CA ASP A 34 -3.76 -6.85 -1.61
C ASP A 34 -4.69 -6.65 -0.40
N HIS A 35 -5.95 -6.35 -0.65
CA HIS A 35 -6.96 -6.09 0.38
C HIS A 35 -7.26 -7.33 1.23
N ASN A 36 -6.88 -7.31 2.51
CA ASN A 36 -7.15 -8.35 3.51
C ASN A 36 -6.77 -9.76 3.04
N THR A 37 -5.69 -9.89 2.26
CA THR A 37 -5.20 -11.19 1.80
C THR A 37 -3.74 -11.14 1.36
N THR A 38 -3.08 -12.28 1.56
CA THR A 38 -1.68 -12.50 1.17
C THR A 38 -1.55 -13.54 0.05
N LYS A 39 -2.65 -13.96 -0.55
CA LYS A 39 -2.70 -15.02 -1.57
C LYS A 39 -1.84 -14.76 -2.80
N GLY A 40 -1.56 -13.48 -3.09
CA GLY A 40 -0.71 -13.06 -4.21
C GLY A 40 0.79 -13.26 -3.96
N TRP A 41 1.23 -13.44 -2.72
CA TRP A 41 2.64 -13.41 -2.35
C TRP A 41 3.49 -14.45 -3.05
N GLU A 42 3.10 -15.72 -3.03
CA GLU A 42 3.88 -16.82 -3.63
C GLU A 42 4.17 -16.58 -5.11
N ARG A 43 3.14 -16.18 -5.88
CA ARG A 43 3.28 -15.88 -7.30
C ARG A 43 4.13 -14.64 -7.54
N ALA A 44 3.94 -13.60 -6.74
CA ALA A 44 4.74 -12.38 -6.82
C ALA A 44 6.21 -12.63 -6.46
N GLU A 45 6.48 -13.46 -5.44
CA GLU A 45 7.84 -13.80 -5.00
C GLU A 45 8.60 -14.58 -6.08
N LYS A 46 7.93 -15.56 -6.70
CA LYS A 46 8.49 -16.29 -7.85
C LYS A 46 8.82 -15.34 -9.01
N ALA A 47 7.87 -14.49 -9.39
CA ALA A 47 8.08 -13.53 -10.47
C ALA A 47 9.17 -12.50 -10.13
N ALA A 48 9.24 -12.03 -8.89
CA ALA A 48 10.23 -11.09 -8.40
C ALA A 48 11.65 -11.68 -8.52
N LYS A 49 11.83 -12.91 -8.07
CA LYS A 49 13.11 -13.65 -8.19
C LYS A 49 13.54 -13.80 -9.66
N GLU A 50 12.62 -14.18 -10.55
CA GLU A 50 12.91 -14.35 -11.99
C GLU A 50 13.28 -13.03 -12.69
N ASN A 51 12.79 -11.89 -12.19
CA ASN A 51 13.00 -10.57 -12.80
C ASN A 51 14.04 -9.70 -12.10
N GLY A 52 14.62 -10.16 -10.98
CA GLY A 52 15.58 -9.38 -10.17
C GLY A 52 14.95 -8.14 -9.53
N ILE A 53 13.70 -8.25 -9.07
CA ILE A 53 12.96 -7.19 -8.36
C ILE A 53 12.84 -7.58 -6.89
N MET A 54 13.06 -6.65 -5.99
CA MET A 54 12.80 -6.86 -4.56
C MET A 54 11.29 -6.83 -4.29
N LEU A 55 10.78 -7.82 -3.57
CA LEU A 55 9.39 -7.86 -3.14
C LEU A 55 9.27 -7.60 -1.64
N ILE A 56 8.51 -6.58 -1.28
CA ILE A 56 8.06 -6.36 0.10
C ILE A 56 6.69 -7.03 0.24
N LYS A 57 6.62 -8.05 1.07
CA LYS A 57 5.37 -8.71 1.42
C LYS A 57 4.56 -7.80 2.34
N GLY A 58 3.36 -7.47 1.93
CA GLY A 58 2.48 -6.57 2.66
C GLY A 58 1.01 -6.93 2.44
N GLU A 59 0.17 -6.15 3.10
CA GLU A 59 -1.28 -6.29 3.05
C GLU A 59 -1.91 -4.91 3.29
N GLU A 60 -2.94 -4.54 2.55
CA GLU A 60 -3.78 -3.40 2.91
C GLU A 60 -4.97 -3.89 3.74
N ILE A 61 -4.90 -3.62 5.02
CA ILE A 61 -5.84 -4.13 6.02
C ILE A 61 -6.96 -3.13 6.25
N LYS A 62 -8.17 -3.50 5.82
CA LYS A 62 -9.37 -2.70 6.05
C LYS A 62 -9.99 -3.00 7.40
N ILE A 63 -10.00 -2.02 8.29
CA ILE A 63 -10.47 -2.17 9.66
C ILE A 63 -11.90 -1.67 9.80
N LYS A 64 -12.73 -2.48 10.46
CA LYS A 64 -14.12 -2.14 10.78
C LYS A 64 -14.34 -2.30 12.27
N GLU A 65 -14.87 -1.25 12.90
CA GLU A 65 -15.33 -1.29 14.30
C GLU A 65 -16.83 -1.03 14.32
N ASN A 66 -17.58 -1.85 15.04
CA ASN A 66 -19.05 -1.76 15.13
C ASN A 66 -19.73 -1.68 13.74
N GLY A 67 -19.23 -2.47 12.77
CA GLY A 67 -19.73 -2.53 11.40
C GLY A 67 -19.35 -1.32 10.52
N LYS A 68 -18.70 -0.28 11.07
CA LYS A 68 -18.29 0.92 10.32
C LYS A 68 -16.81 0.83 9.97
N THR A 69 -16.46 1.15 8.72
CA THR A 69 -15.06 1.26 8.30
C THR A 69 -14.39 2.43 9.02
N ILE A 70 -13.28 2.15 9.71
CA ILE A 70 -12.45 3.15 10.41
C ILE A 70 -11.39 3.70 9.46
N GLY A 71 -10.77 2.84 8.65
CA GLY A 71 -9.75 3.18 7.69
C GLY A 71 -9.00 1.95 7.23
N GLU A 72 -7.88 2.16 6.58
CA GLU A 72 -7.02 1.12 6.03
C GLU A 72 -5.59 1.31 6.55
N ILE A 73 -4.90 0.19 6.84
CA ILE A 73 -3.50 0.15 7.27
C ILE A 73 -2.72 -0.62 6.23
N LEU A 74 -1.66 -0.03 5.70
CA LEU A 74 -0.65 -0.72 4.91
C LEU A 74 0.33 -1.40 5.86
N ALA A 75 0.27 -2.70 5.91
CA ALA A 75 1.20 -3.52 6.67
C ALA A 75 2.31 -3.99 5.72
N TYR A 76 3.56 -3.70 6.06
CA TYR A 76 4.73 -4.10 5.27
C TYR A 76 5.62 -5.06 6.04
N PHE A 77 6.43 -5.83 5.32
CA PHE A 77 7.40 -6.78 5.87
C PHE A 77 6.74 -7.88 6.73
N LEU A 78 5.56 -8.32 6.30
CA LEU A 78 4.82 -9.38 6.98
C LEU A 78 5.36 -10.78 6.66
N ASN A 79 5.12 -11.72 7.58
CA ASN A 79 5.42 -13.13 7.41
C ASN A 79 4.15 -13.98 7.22
N LYS A 80 3.01 -13.50 7.69
CA LYS A 80 1.69 -14.16 7.58
C LYS A 80 0.58 -13.13 7.45
N GLU A 81 -0.56 -13.56 6.92
CA GLU A 81 -1.79 -12.78 6.79
C GLU A 81 -2.32 -12.31 8.14
N ILE A 82 -2.90 -11.11 8.17
CA ILE A 82 -3.57 -10.56 9.34
C ILE A 82 -5.07 -10.52 9.09
N ASN A 83 -5.84 -11.26 9.87
CA ASN A 83 -7.30 -11.20 9.81
C ASN A 83 -7.83 -10.05 10.69
N PRO A 84 -8.38 -8.97 10.12
CA PRO A 84 -8.88 -7.83 10.89
C PRO A 84 -10.26 -8.06 11.51
N LYS A 85 -10.91 -9.20 11.27
CA LYS A 85 -12.28 -9.45 11.73
C LYS A 85 -12.39 -9.37 13.25
N GLY A 86 -13.19 -8.44 13.74
CA GLY A 86 -13.43 -8.25 15.17
C GLY A 86 -12.31 -7.55 15.93
N LYS A 87 -11.26 -7.08 15.24
CA LYS A 87 -10.13 -6.37 15.83
C LYS A 87 -10.28 -4.85 15.72
N THR A 88 -9.79 -4.17 16.72
CA THR A 88 -9.57 -2.72 16.72
C THR A 88 -8.33 -2.35 15.91
N VAL A 89 -8.18 -1.07 15.59
CA VAL A 89 -6.97 -0.55 14.95
C VAL A 89 -5.70 -0.88 15.74
N GLY A 90 -5.77 -0.69 17.07
CA GLY A 90 -4.63 -0.96 17.98
C GLY A 90 -4.20 -2.42 17.97
N GLU A 91 -5.16 -3.37 17.97
CA GLU A 91 -4.86 -4.80 17.89
C GLU A 91 -4.25 -5.19 16.55
N VAL A 92 -4.71 -4.61 15.43
CA VAL A 92 -4.12 -4.83 14.10
C VAL A 92 -2.68 -4.29 14.06
N ILE A 93 -2.43 -3.07 14.52
CA ILE A 93 -1.08 -2.49 14.58
C ILE A 93 -0.16 -3.36 15.45
N LYS A 94 -0.64 -3.82 16.60
CA LYS A 94 0.12 -4.71 17.48
C LYS A 94 0.52 -6.00 16.77
N GLU A 95 -0.42 -6.66 16.08
CA GLU A 95 -0.14 -7.91 15.36
C GLU A 95 0.84 -7.72 14.20
N ILE A 96 0.80 -6.55 13.50
CA ILE A 96 1.81 -6.19 12.50
C ILE A 96 3.20 -6.12 13.15
N LYS A 97 3.32 -5.43 14.27
CA LYS A 97 4.60 -5.24 14.98
C LYS A 97 5.14 -6.53 15.57
N GLU A 98 4.28 -7.41 16.07
CA GLU A 98 4.66 -8.73 16.58
C GLU A 98 5.29 -9.63 15.51
N GLN A 99 4.96 -9.42 14.23
CA GLN A 99 5.62 -10.09 13.11
C GLN A 99 6.94 -9.41 12.69
N GLY A 100 7.33 -8.34 13.35
CA GLY A 100 8.40 -7.47 12.91
C GLY A 100 8.01 -6.59 11.72
N GLY A 101 6.73 -6.48 11.39
CA GLY A 101 6.21 -5.65 10.31
C GLY A 101 6.22 -4.16 10.63
N MET A 102 5.86 -3.36 9.64
CA MET A 102 5.72 -1.90 9.72
C MET A 102 4.28 -1.50 9.38
N ALA A 103 3.62 -0.76 10.28
CA ALA A 103 2.24 -0.30 10.13
C ALA A 103 2.20 1.14 9.65
N ILE A 104 1.64 1.37 8.47
CA ILE A 104 1.48 2.70 7.86
C ILE A 104 0.00 3.01 7.68
N ILE A 105 -0.47 4.14 8.18
CA ILE A 105 -1.85 4.59 7.96
C ILE A 105 -1.99 4.96 6.48
N ALA A 106 -2.87 4.24 5.77
CA ALA A 106 -3.09 4.43 4.34
C ALA A 106 -3.88 5.71 4.06
N HIS A 107 -3.43 6.51 3.10
CA HIS A 107 -4.13 7.70 2.54
C HIS A 107 -5.10 8.39 3.53
N PRO A 108 -4.63 8.90 4.70
CA PRO A 108 -5.47 9.26 5.85
C PRO A 108 -6.55 10.31 5.54
N TYR A 109 -6.32 11.18 4.56
CA TYR A 109 -7.28 12.22 4.14
C TYR A 109 -7.94 11.92 2.79
N HIS A 110 -8.08 10.62 2.45
CA HIS A 110 -8.80 10.25 1.23
C HIS A 110 -10.28 10.68 1.32
N TRP A 111 -10.81 11.37 0.30
CA TRP A 111 -12.13 11.99 0.35
C TRP A 111 -13.33 11.03 0.53
N LYS A 112 -13.20 9.78 0.07
CA LYS A 112 -14.24 8.74 0.26
C LYS A 112 -13.97 7.82 1.46
N LYS A 113 -12.70 7.60 1.78
CA LYS A 113 -12.27 6.59 2.77
C LYS A 113 -11.22 7.18 3.72
N PRO A 114 -11.52 8.28 4.45
CA PRO A 114 -10.56 8.85 5.39
C PRO A 114 -10.33 7.89 6.56
N PHE A 115 -9.16 7.99 7.16
CA PHE A 115 -8.87 7.31 8.41
C PHE A 115 -9.49 8.07 9.59
N LYS A 116 -10.54 7.51 10.19
CA LYS A 116 -11.40 8.25 11.13
C LYS A 116 -10.80 8.49 12.52
N LYS A 117 -9.80 7.70 12.91
CA LYS A 117 -9.14 7.75 14.21
C LYS A 117 -7.68 8.16 14.10
N LEU A 118 -7.36 9.06 13.17
CA LEU A 118 -6.00 9.43 12.84
C LEU A 118 -5.22 9.96 14.06
N GLU A 119 -5.81 10.88 14.81
CA GLU A 119 -5.19 11.45 16.01
C GLU A 119 -4.94 10.41 17.12
N GLU A 120 -5.83 9.43 17.25
CA GLU A 120 -5.73 8.38 18.27
C GLU A 120 -4.55 7.43 17.98
N TYR A 121 -4.30 7.12 16.71
CA TYR A 121 -3.34 6.09 16.31
C TYR A 121 -2.07 6.60 15.64
N LYS A 122 -1.91 7.91 15.45
CA LYS A 122 -0.75 8.49 14.77
C LYS A 122 0.62 8.08 15.34
N HIS A 123 0.69 7.92 16.66
CA HIS A 123 1.92 7.49 17.35
C HIS A 123 2.02 5.98 17.57
N SER A 124 0.95 5.24 17.34
CA SER A 124 0.95 3.78 17.39
C SER A 124 1.40 3.17 16.07
N ALA A 125 1.03 3.79 14.95
CA ALA A 125 1.55 3.46 13.62
C ALA A 125 3.01 3.93 13.47
N ASP A 126 3.73 3.34 12.52
CA ASP A 126 5.12 3.70 12.22
C ASP A 126 5.21 4.92 11.28
N GLY A 127 4.11 5.26 10.60
CA GLY A 127 4.04 6.40 9.70
C GLY A 127 2.72 6.48 8.95
N VAL A 128 2.70 7.33 7.92
CA VAL A 128 1.53 7.58 7.07
C VAL A 128 1.89 7.59 5.60
N GLU A 129 0.95 7.19 4.74
CA GLU A 129 1.04 7.36 3.31
C GLU A 129 0.69 8.81 2.96
N VAL A 130 1.72 9.60 2.65
CA VAL A 130 1.55 11.03 2.37
C VAL A 130 1.21 11.33 0.91
N PHE A 131 1.49 10.39 0.02
CA PHE A 131 1.14 10.51 -1.39
C PHE A 131 0.58 9.19 -1.92
N ASN A 132 -0.70 9.21 -2.27
CA ASN A 132 -1.39 8.14 -2.97
C ASN A 132 -1.71 8.62 -4.39
N ALA A 133 -1.19 7.93 -5.42
CA ALA A 133 -1.36 8.35 -6.81
C ALA A 133 -2.79 8.20 -7.33
N ARG A 134 -3.59 7.32 -6.74
CA ARG A 134 -5.02 7.16 -7.08
C ARG A 134 -5.93 8.16 -6.40
N SER A 135 -5.45 8.83 -5.36
CA SER A 135 -6.23 9.89 -4.71
C SER A 135 -6.56 10.99 -5.73
N GLN A 136 -7.84 11.20 -6.00
CA GLN A 136 -8.30 12.30 -6.89
C GLN A 136 -8.24 13.65 -6.21
N SER A 137 -8.01 13.70 -4.91
CA SER A 137 -7.89 14.91 -4.13
C SER A 137 -6.43 15.32 -3.96
N LYS A 138 -6.01 16.40 -4.63
CA LYS A 138 -4.71 17.02 -4.37
C LYS A 138 -4.59 17.47 -2.91
N SER A 139 -5.68 18.00 -2.35
CA SER A 139 -5.71 18.44 -0.96
C SER A 139 -5.55 17.29 0.03
N GLY A 140 -5.99 16.07 -0.30
CA GLY A 140 -5.82 14.91 0.56
C GLY A 140 -4.35 14.53 0.74
N ASN A 141 -3.59 14.45 -0.34
CA ASN A 141 -2.15 14.20 -0.30
C ASN A 141 -1.40 15.31 0.44
N GLN A 142 -1.72 16.58 0.14
CA GLN A 142 -1.11 17.73 0.81
C GLN A 142 -1.35 17.70 2.33
N ARG A 143 -2.59 17.47 2.77
CA ARG A 143 -2.93 17.35 4.20
C ARG A 143 -2.23 16.16 4.86
N SER A 144 -2.10 15.04 4.16
CA SER A 144 -1.35 13.87 4.68
C SER A 144 0.12 14.21 4.89
N PHE A 145 0.72 14.97 3.98
CA PHE A 145 2.10 15.42 4.08
C PHE A 145 2.29 16.41 5.23
N GLU A 146 1.44 17.43 5.33
CA GLU A 146 1.46 18.41 6.43
C GLU A 146 1.30 17.73 7.79
N PHE A 147 0.33 16.83 7.90
CA PHE A 147 0.11 16.04 9.10
C PHE A 147 1.35 15.22 9.52
N ALA A 148 2.04 14.62 8.56
CA ALA A 148 3.25 13.86 8.83
C ALA A 148 4.39 14.75 9.35
N ILE A 149 4.55 15.94 8.78
CA ILE A 149 5.54 16.94 9.25
C ILE A 149 5.22 17.39 10.67
N GLU A 150 3.98 17.86 10.91
CA GLU A 150 3.54 18.37 12.20
C GLU A 150 3.68 17.36 13.33
N ASN A 151 3.48 16.07 13.04
CA ASN A 151 3.55 15.00 14.02
C ASN A 151 4.86 14.20 13.98
N ASN A 152 5.83 14.65 13.20
CA ASN A 152 7.14 13.99 13.06
C ASN A 152 7.03 12.49 12.73
N LEU A 153 6.17 12.11 11.76
CA LEU A 153 5.91 10.73 11.36
C LEU A 153 6.80 10.30 10.19
N SER A 154 7.04 9.00 10.05
CA SER A 154 7.62 8.45 8.82
C SER A 154 6.63 8.55 7.68
N MET A 155 7.15 8.72 6.47
CA MET A 155 6.36 8.97 5.28
C MET A 155 6.54 7.86 4.26
N THR A 156 5.43 7.45 3.64
CA THR A 156 5.46 6.58 2.46
C THR A 156 4.65 7.18 1.32
N ALA A 157 4.85 6.62 0.12
CA ALA A 157 4.03 6.92 -1.04
C ALA A 157 3.72 5.65 -1.82
N GLY A 158 2.54 5.60 -2.40
CA GLY A 158 2.09 4.45 -3.16
C GLY A 158 1.36 4.79 -4.44
N SER A 159 1.51 3.90 -5.43
CA SER A 159 0.76 4.00 -6.67
C SER A 159 -0.72 3.68 -6.47
N ASP A 160 -1.03 2.84 -5.48
CA ASP A 160 -2.34 2.24 -5.27
C ASP A 160 -2.86 1.62 -6.58
N CYS A 161 -1.92 0.96 -7.29
CA CYS A 161 -2.17 0.48 -8.64
C CYS A 161 -3.11 -0.71 -8.65
N HIS A 162 -4.08 -0.68 -9.55
CA HIS A 162 -5.03 -1.76 -9.82
C HIS A 162 -4.92 -2.28 -11.26
N THR A 163 -4.03 -1.64 -12.02
CA THR A 163 -3.64 -2.05 -13.37
C THR A 163 -2.11 -2.00 -13.51
N PRO A 164 -1.51 -2.78 -14.44
CA PRO A 164 -0.08 -2.73 -14.68
C PRO A 164 0.45 -1.36 -15.13
N PHE A 165 -0.43 -0.51 -15.67
CA PHE A 165 -0.07 0.83 -16.17
C PHE A 165 0.17 1.84 -15.03
N GLU A 166 -0.49 1.66 -13.89
CA GLU A 166 -0.39 2.54 -12.72
C GLU A 166 0.85 2.29 -11.87
N VAL A 167 1.52 1.14 -12.02
CA VAL A 167 2.73 0.78 -11.27
C VAL A 167 3.78 1.89 -11.41
N GLY A 168 4.36 2.34 -10.30
CA GLY A 168 5.39 3.40 -10.30
C GLY A 168 4.85 4.81 -10.52
N SER A 169 3.53 5.04 -10.43
CA SER A 169 2.96 6.39 -10.44
C SER A 169 3.32 7.19 -9.20
N ALA A 170 3.65 6.52 -8.10
CA ALA A 170 4.29 7.11 -6.94
C ALA A 170 5.33 6.13 -6.37
N CYS A 171 6.45 6.68 -5.92
CA CYS A 171 7.63 5.92 -5.49
C CYS A 171 8.27 6.54 -4.25
N ILE A 172 9.04 5.71 -3.56
CA ILE A 172 10.00 6.12 -2.54
C ILE A 172 11.40 5.77 -3.06
N GLU A 173 12.31 6.68 -2.87
CA GLU A 173 13.73 6.51 -3.21
C GLU A 173 14.58 6.63 -1.95
N ALA A 174 15.55 5.73 -1.78
CA ALA A 174 16.57 5.77 -0.75
C ALA A 174 17.89 5.24 -1.31
N ASP A 175 19.01 5.77 -0.80
CA ASP A 175 20.34 5.28 -1.15
C ASP A 175 20.69 4.07 -0.27
N VAL A 176 20.21 2.90 -0.67
CA VAL A 176 20.32 1.63 0.07
C VAL A 176 20.49 0.45 -0.88
N LYS A 177 20.98 -0.68 -0.36
CA LYS A 177 21.22 -1.89 -1.15
C LYS A 177 20.33 -3.07 -0.76
N THR A 178 19.74 -3.05 0.42
CA THR A 178 18.95 -4.16 0.94
C THR A 178 17.56 -3.71 1.36
N ILE A 179 16.64 -4.66 1.46
CA ILE A 179 15.26 -4.44 1.96
C ILE A 179 15.30 -3.94 3.42
N GLU A 180 16.18 -4.46 4.24
CA GLU A 180 16.33 -4.08 5.64
C GLU A 180 16.84 -2.65 5.77
N GLU A 181 17.82 -2.25 4.96
CA GLU A 181 18.30 -0.86 4.89
C GLU A 181 17.18 0.07 4.40
N PHE A 182 16.37 -0.36 3.41
CA PHE A 182 15.23 0.41 2.92
C PHE A 182 14.17 0.62 4.03
N ARG A 183 13.85 -0.43 4.77
CA ARG A 183 12.97 -0.35 5.93
C ARG A 183 13.49 0.66 6.96
N LYS A 184 14.78 0.57 7.30
CA LYS A 184 15.43 1.48 8.23
C LYS A 184 15.40 2.92 7.71
N ALA A 185 15.66 3.14 6.43
CA ALA A 185 15.61 4.47 5.81
C ALA A 185 14.20 5.11 5.91
N ILE A 186 13.13 4.34 5.76
CA ILE A 186 11.77 4.84 5.97
C ILE A 186 11.57 5.28 7.41
N LEU A 187 11.94 4.42 8.39
CA LEU A 187 11.79 4.73 9.82
C LEU A 187 12.65 5.91 10.27
N GLU A 188 13.83 6.07 9.69
CA GLU A 188 14.74 7.19 9.95
C GLU A 188 14.39 8.44 9.10
N LYS A 189 13.33 8.39 8.28
CA LYS A 189 12.87 9.50 7.40
C LYS A 189 13.93 9.94 6.38
N LYS A 190 14.82 9.04 5.99
CA LYS A 190 15.89 9.23 5.00
C LYS A 190 15.46 8.80 3.60
N VAL A 191 14.23 9.14 3.23
CA VAL A 191 13.65 8.79 1.93
C VAL A 191 13.21 10.04 1.18
N LYS A 192 13.27 9.96 -0.14
CA LYS A 192 12.65 10.94 -1.04
C LYS A 192 11.36 10.35 -1.57
N ILE A 193 10.34 11.19 -1.67
CA ILE A 193 9.03 10.82 -2.19
C ILE A 193 8.77 11.61 -3.45
N TRP A 194 8.31 10.93 -4.48
CA TRP A 194 7.82 11.59 -5.69
C TRP A 194 6.66 10.79 -6.28
N GLY A 195 5.81 11.47 -7.05
CA GLY A 195 4.68 10.83 -7.68
C GLY A 195 3.88 11.77 -8.55
N LYS A 196 3.07 11.16 -9.40
CA LYS A 196 2.08 11.83 -10.24
C LYS A 196 0.74 11.13 -10.05
N GLN A 197 -0.31 11.92 -9.84
CA GLN A 197 -1.67 11.36 -9.76
C GLN A 197 -2.05 10.67 -11.07
N THR A 198 -2.68 9.50 -10.95
CA THR A 198 -3.22 8.77 -12.09
C THR A 198 -4.46 9.46 -12.63
N THR A 199 -4.69 9.34 -13.94
CA THR A 199 -5.86 9.97 -14.56
C THR A 199 -7.15 9.26 -14.18
N PRO A 200 -8.30 9.95 -14.06
CA PRO A 200 -9.59 9.33 -13.80
C PRO A 200 -9.98 8.24 -14.81
N LEU A 201 -9.55 8.36 -16.07
CA LEU A 201 -9.80 7.37 -17.12
C LEU A 201 -9.22 5.99 -16.77
N ILE A 202 -8.00 5.94 -16.23
CA ILE A 202 -7.37 4.67 -15.81
C ILE A 202 -8.18 4.03 -14.67
N GLN A 203 -8.74 4.85 -13.78
CA GLN A 203 -9.56 4.36 -12.67
C GLN A 203 -10.92 3.82 -13.13
N VAL A 204 -11.50 4.37 -14.20
CA VAL A 204 -12.71 3.82 -14.84
C VAL A 204 -12.42 2.42 -15.40
N PHE A 205 -11.28 2.21 -16.05
CA PHE A 205 -10.87 0.88 -16.51
C PHE A 205 -10.70 -0.12 -15.37
N ALA A 206 -10.12 0.29 -14.26
CA ALA A 206 -10.05 -0.56 -13.06
C ALA A 206 -11.43 -0.82 -12.44
N GLY A 207 -12.35 0.14 -12.50
CA GLY A 207 -13.74 -0.03 -12.05
C GLY A 207 -14.56 -1.02 -12.89
N LEU A 208 -14.30 -1.10 -14.19
CA LEU A 208 -14.88 -2.11 -15.09
C LEU A 208 -14.36 -3.52 -14.76
N SER A 209 -13.21 -3.64 -14.10
CA SER A 209 -12.67 -4.93 -13.66
C SER A 209 -13.58 -5.61 -12.63
N LYS A 210 -14.31 -4.86 -11.80
CA LYS A 210 -15.30 -5.43 -10.89
C LYS A 210 -16.37 -6.23 -11.65
N ALA A 211 -16.78 -5.77 -12.82
CA ALA A 211 -17.73 -6.49 -13.66
C ALA A 211 -17.10 -7.77 -14.25
N ILE A 212 -15.82 -7.73 -14.61
CA ILE A 212 -15.09 -8.88 -15.16
C ILE A 212 -14.88 -9.96 -14.09
N HIS A 213 -14.53 -9.60 -12.86
CA HIS A 213 -14.38 -10.54 -11.75
C HIS A 213 -15.68 -11.25 -11.34
N LEU A 214 -16.85 -10.66 -11.65
CA LEU A 214 -18.14 -11.32 -11.43
C LEU A 214 -18.42 -12.44 -12.43
N PHE A 215 -17.75 -12.45 -13.58
CA PHE A 215 -17.97 -13.41 -14.67
C PHE A 215 -16.82 -14.42 -14.84
N VAL A 216 -15.66 -14.17 -14.27
CA VAL A 216 -14.48 -15.05 -14.36
C VAL A 216 -14.16 -15.56 -12.96
N LYS A 217 -14.64 -16.77 -12.63
CA LYS A 217 -14.17 -17.51 -11.46
C LYS A 217 -12.79 -18.09 -11.81
N TYR A 218 -11.73 -17.59 -11.16
CA TYR A 218 -10.39 -18.17 -11.17
C TYR A 218 -10.29 -19.31 -10.14
#